data_36d9dade89e157963ee7bfffb091ccb7
#
_entry.id   36d9dade89e157963ee7bfffb091ccb7
#
_cell.length_a   1.000
_cell.length_b   1.000
_cell.length_c   1.000
_cell.angle_alpha   90.00
_cell.angle_beta   90.00
_cell.angle_gamma   90.00
#
_symmetry.space_group_name_H-M   'P 1'
#
loop_
_entity.id
_entity.type
_entity.pdbx_description
1 polymer ?
#
loop_
_entity_poly.entity_id
_entity_poly.type
_entity_poly.pdbx_seq_one_letter_code
_entity_poly.pdbx_strand_id
1 'polypeptide(L)'
;MAQNGAGKLHKPLGLLAELTHRCPLGCPYCSNPLALEPRAHELDTATWARVFREAASLGVLQVHLSGGEPGARRDLVEITAAARDAGLYTNLITSAVGVTNKTLSALADAGLDHVQISIQDSDAKSADHIAGYEGAYAKKHSLAAEVVRLKMPLTVNAVIHRANIERISELVNLALVLGASRVEIDRKSVV
;
A
#
# COMPACT_ATOMS: atom_id res chain seq x y z
N MET A 1 46.46 -14.65 12.27
CA MET A 1 45.93 -13.87 11.12
C MET A 1 44.45 -14.19 11.00
N ALA A 2 43.58 -13.32 11.50
CA ALA A 2 42.14 -13.49 11.43
C ALA A 2 41.67 -13.03 10.03
N GLN A 3 41.18 -13.95 9.21
CA GLN A 3 40.53 -13.64 7.96
C GLN A 3 39.19 -12.99 8.31
N ASN A 4 39.09 -11.67 8.12
CA ASN A 4 37.84 -10.96 8.13
C ASN A 4 36.94 -11.52 7.00
N GLY A 5 35.99 -12.38 7.38
CA GLY A 5 34.91 -12.82 6.50
C GLY A 5 34.08 -11.58 6.12
N ALA A 6 34.33 -11.01 4.95
CA ALA A 6 33.41 -10.07 4.33
C ALA A 6 32.07 -10.77 4.18
N GLY A 7 31.10 -10.46 5.05
CA GLY A 7 29.77 -11.03 5.02
C GLY A 7 29.21 -10.84 3.62
N LYS A 8 28.72 -11.93 3.03
CA LYS A 8 28.07 -11.91 1.71
C LYS A 8 26.88 -10.96 1.79
N LEU A 9 26.97 -9.78 1.16
CA LEU A 9 25.86 -8.84 1.08
C LEU A 9 24.71 -9.54 0.37
N HIS A 10 23.59 -9.69 1.08
CA HIS A 10 22.37 -10.20 0.48
C HIS A 10 21.78 -9.14 -0.46
N LYS A 11 21.37 -9.57 -1.65
CA LYS A 11 20.67 -8.68 -2.58
C LYS A 11 19.32 -8.27 -1.99
N PRO A 12 18.88 -7.02 -2.17
CA PRO A 12 17.53 -6.61 -1.78
C PRO A 12 16.49 -7.36 -2.63
N LEU A 13 15.41 -7.84 -2.00
CA LEU A 13 14.34 -8.57 -2.69
C LEU A 13 13.12 -7.69 -2.99
N GLY A 14 12.91 -6.65 -2.20
CA GLY A 14 11.76 -5.75 -2.31
C GLY A 14 12.18 -4.29 -2.20
N LEU A 15 11.41 -3.44 -2.84
CA LEU A 15 11.49 -1.98 -2.75
C LEU A 15 10.17 -1.44 -2.21
N LEU A 16 10.22 -0.63 -1.15
CA LEU A 16 9.10 0.20 -0.73
C LEU A 16 9.27 1.58 -1.35
N ALA A 17 8.37 1.93 -2.27
CA ALA A 17 8.35 3.22 -2.96
C ALA A 17 7.29 4.11 -2.31
N GLU A 18 7.72 5.04 -1.46
CA GLU A 18 6.84 6.07 -0.88
C GLU A 18 6.65 7.21 -1.89
N LEU A 19 5.58 7.12 -2.69
CA LEU A 19 5.36 7.97 -3.86
C LEU A 19 4.96 9.40 -3.50
N THR A 20 4.33 9.59 -2.34
CA THR A 20 3.79 10.88 -1.87
C THR A 20 3.56 10.84 -0.36
N HIS A 21 3.68 11.98 0.30
CA HIS A 21 3.23 12.12 1.70
C HIS A 21 1.75 12.49 1.81
N ARG A 22 1.11 12.91 0.71
CA ARG A 22 -0.31 13.31 0.72
C ARG A 22 -1.20 12.13 1.03
N CYS A 23 -2.09 12.30 2.00
CA CYS A 23 -3.09 11.31 2.36
C CYS A 23 -4.37 12.03 2.79
N PRO A 24 -5.57 11.59 2.36
CA PRO A 24 -6.82 12.15 2.83
C PRO A 24 -7.21 11.68 4.23
N LEU A 25 -6.52 10.68 4.79
CA LEU A 25 -6.81 10.13 6.12
C LEU A 25 -6.01 10.81 7.21
N GLY A 26 -6.53 10.73 8.44
CA GLY A 26 -5.89 11.25 9.67
C GLY A 26 -5.63 10.16 10.72
N CYS A 27 -5.19 8.98 10.31
CA CYS A 27 -4.97 7.84 11.23
C CYS A 27 -3.98 8.20 12.35
N PRO A 28 -4.34 8.01 13.64
CA PRO A 28 -3.50 8.41 14.78
C PRO A 28 -2.19 7.63 14.89
N TYR A 29 -2.10 6.46 14.25
CA TYR A 29 -0.91 5.62 14.20
C TYR A 29 -0.10 5.79 12.91
N CYS A 30 -0.39 6.82 12.10
CA CYS A 30 0.29 7.03 10.83
C CYS A 30 1.81 7.18 11.00
N SER A 31 2.57 6.57 10.09
CA SER A 31 4.04 6.71 10.06
C SER A 31 4.54 7.88 9.22
N ASN A 32 3.64 8.57 8.52
CA ASN A 32 4.00 9.80 7.82
C ASN A 32 4.60 10.81 8.81
N PRO A 33 5.62 11.57 8.40
CA PRO A 33 6.15 12.65 9.22
C PRO A 33 5.08 13.72 9.47
N LEU A 34 5.18 14.42 10.63
CA LEU A 34 4.27 15.53 10.96
C LEU A 34 4.39 16.69 9.98
N ALA A 35 5.61 16.93 9.46
CA ALA A 35 5.87 17.90 8.40
C ALA A 35 5.91 17.15 7.07
N LEU A 36 4.86 17.26 6.27
CA LEU A 36 4.77 16.59 4.98
C LEU A 36 5.61 17.33 3.93
N GLU A 37 6.32 16.57 3.10
CA GLU A 37 7.01 17.15 1.95
C GLU A 37 6.02 17.75 0.95
N PRO A 38 6.31 18.95 0.42
CA PRO A 38 5.50 19.56 -0.62
C PRO A 38 5.45 18.71 -1.90
N ARG A 39 4.33 18.74 -2.60
CA ARG A 39 4.17 18.05 -3.89
C ARG A 39 5.29 18.37 -4.89
N ALA A 40 5.82 19.59 -4.86
CA ALA A 40 6.89 20.02 -5.75
C ALA A 40 8.22 19.26 -5.54
N HIS A 41 8.38 18.59 -4.40
CA HIS A 41 9.56 17.78 -4.07
C HIS A 41 9.34 16.28 -4.36
N GLU A 42 8.14 15.87 -4.76
CA GLU A 42 7.88 14.48 -5.16
C GLU A 42 8.69 14.14 -6.42
N LEU A 43 9.28 12.95 -6.45
CA LEU A 43 9.96 12.46 -7.65
C LEU A 43 8.95 12.33 -8.80
N ASP A 44 9.34 12.72 -9.98
CA ASP A 44 8.53 12.58 -11.19
C ASP A 44 8.53 11.13 -11.72
N THR A 45 7.63 10.85 -12.66
CA THR A 45 7.48 9.51 -13.27
C THR A 45 8.78 9.03 -13.94
N ALA A 46 9.55 9.91 -14.58
CA ALA A 46 10.79 9.55 -15.25
C ALA A 46 11.87 9.11 -14.25
N THR A 47 11.96 9.81 -13.13
CA THR A 47 12.85 9.45 -12.01
C THR A 47 12.45 8.12 -11.41
N TRP A 48 11.16 7.88 -11.15
CA TRP A 48 10.68 6.57 -10.66
C TRP A 48 11.00 5.45 -11.65
N ALA A 49 10.79 5.65 -12.94
CA ALA A 49 11.14 4.68 -13.97
C ALA A 49 12.63 4.32 -13.95
N ARG A 50 13.52 5.31 -13.72
CA ARG A 50 14.96 5.06 -13.53
C ARG A 50 15.23 4.26 -12.27
N VAL A 51 14.64 4.64 -11.13
CA VAL A 51 14.79 3.94 -9.84
C VAL A 51 14.37 2.48 -9.95
N PHE A 52 13.25 2.19 -10.61
CA PHE A 52 12.77 0.81 -10.79
C PHE A 52 13.72 -0.04 -11.65
N ARG A 53 14.25 0.50 -12.75
CA ARG A 53 15.24 -0.21 -13.56
C ARG A 53 16.54 -0.48 -12.78
N GLU A 54 17.02 0.49 -12.03
CA GLU A 54 18.21 0.34 -11.18
C GLU A 54 17.98 -0.71 -10.08
N ALA A 55 16.82 -0.66 -9.40
CA ALA A 55 16.43 -1.64 -8.40
C ALA A 55 16.38 -3.07 -8.98
N ALA A 56 15.73 -3.25 -10.14
CA ALA A 56 15.68 -4.53 -10.83
C ALA A 56 17.09 -5.05 -11.18
N SER A 57 18.00 -4.17 -11.63
CA SER A 57 19.39 -4.55 -11.93
C SER A 57 20.17 -5.00 -10.71
N LEU A 58 19.80 -4.54 -9.50
CA LEU A 58 20.35 -4.98 -8.21
C LEU A 58 19.76 -6.31 -7.73
N GLY A 59 18.71 -6.80 -8.38
CA GLY A 59 18.04 -8.07 -8.05
C GLY A 59 16.76 -7.92 -7.24
N VAL A 60 16.19 -6.70 -7.13
CA VAL A 60 14.86 -6.48 -6.58
C VAL A 60 13.83 -7.18 -7.46
N LEU A 61 12.91 -7.91 -6.85
CA LEU A 61 11.88 -8.69 -7.53
C LEU A 61 10.50 -8.05 -7.46
N GLN A 62 10.24 -7.23 -6.44
CA GLN A 62 8.93 -6.62 -6.20
C GLN A 62 9.05 -5.19 -5.72
N VAL A 63 8.04 -4.39 -6.06
CA VAL A 63 7.89 -3.02 -5.55
C VAL A 63 6.53 -2.86 -4.88
N HIS A 64 6.54 -2.23 -3.71
CA HIS A 64 5.35 -1.79 -3.00
C HIS A 64 5.17 -0.30 -3.27
N LEU A 65 4.16 0.04 -4.07
CA LEU A 65 3.75 1.41 -4.36
C LEU A 65 2.93 1.93 -3.17
N SER A 66 3.51 2.80 -2.37
CA SER A 66 3.01 3.23 -1.08
C SER A 66 3.21 4.75 -0.88
N GLY A 67 3.23 5.19 0.36
CA GLY A 67 3.41 6.57 0.79
C GLY A 67 2.31 6.97 1.75
N GLY A 68 1.80 8.18 1.64
CA GLY A 68 0.56 8.58 2.29
C GLY A 68 -0.62 7.82 1.65
N GLU A 69 -1.13 8.32 0.52
CA GLU A 69 -2.09 7.61 -0.32
C GLU A 69 -1.63 7.71 -1.79
N PRO A 70 -1.16 6.61 -2.40
CA PRO A 70 -0.70 6.62 -3.79
C PRO A 70 -1.73 7.14 -4.78
N GLY A 71 -3.03 6.89 -4.52
CA GLY A 71 -4.14 7.40 -5.33
C GLY A 71 -4.26 8.93 -5.36
N ALA A 72 -3.52 9.66 -4.51
CA ALA A 72 -3.41 11.11 -4.58
C ALA A 72 -2.50 11.60 -5.72
N ARG A 73 -1.75 10.70 -6.36
CA ARG A 73 -0.92 11.01 -7.54
C ARG A 73 -1.71 10.84 -8.83
N ARG A 74 -1.60 11.82 -9.71
CA ARG A 74 -2.28 11.77 -11.02
C ARG A 74 -1.60 10.84 -12.00
N ASP A 75 -0.30 10.60 -11.82
CA ASP A 75 0.58 9.78 -12.65
C ASP A 75 0.82 8.38 -12.07
N LEU A 76 -0.07 7.90 -11.15
CA LEU A 76 0.06 6.58 -10.53
C LEU A 76 0.03 5.44 -11.55
N VAL A 77 -0.79 5.59 -12.60
CA VAL A 77 -0.92 4.58 -13.66
C VAL A 77 0.39 4.46 -14.45
N GLU A 78 0.99 5.59 -14.82
CA GLU A 78 2.26 5.66 -15.56
C GLU A 78 3.42 5.13 -14.70
N ILE A 79 3.42 5.43 -13.39
CA ILE A 79 4.42 4.90 -12.44
C ILE A 79 4.28 3.38 -12.33
N THR A 80 3.05 2.86 -12.27
CA THR A 80 2.79 1.41 -12.23
C THR A 80 3.28 0.72 -13.50
N ALA A 81 2.98 1.30 -14.67
CA ALA A 81 3.48 0.80 -15.95
C ALA A 81 5.02 0.77 -15.99
N ALA A 82 5.68 1.82 -15.51
CA ALA A 82 7.14 1.89 -15.47
C ALA A 82 7.77 0.83 -14.55
N ALA A 83 7.12 0.50 -13.42
CA ALA A 83 7.55 -0.57 -12.52
C ALA A 83 7.39 -1.95 -13.20
N ARG A 84 6.28 -2.17 -13.88
CA ARG A 84 6.01 -3.39 -14.67
C ARG A 84 7.01 -3.55 -15.82
N ASP A 85 7.31 -2.48 -16.54
CA ASP A 85 8.28 -2.48 -17.65
C ASP A 85 9.70 -2.77 -17.18
N ALA A 86 10.02 -2.45 -15.93
CA ALA A 86 11.27 -2.83 -15.29
C ALA A 86 11.31 -4.31 -14.85
N GLY A 87 10.22 -5.07 -15.03
CA GLY A 87 10.12 -6.49 -14.67
C GLY A 87 9.85 -6.74 -13.19
N LEU A 88 9.38 -5.74 -12.44
CA LEU A 88 9.05 -5.87 -11.02
C LEU A 88 7.61 -6.37 -10.84
N TYR A 89 7.41 -7.27 -9.87
CA TYR A 89 6.07 -7.56 -9.34
C TYR A 89 5.55 -6.35 -8.57
N THR A 90 4.37 -5.85 -8.92
CA THR A 90 3.84 -4.59 -8.41
C THR A 90 2.74 -4.81 -7.39
N ASN A 91 2.87 -4.23 -6.21
CA ASN A 91 1.85 -4.22 -5.16
C ASN A 91 1.45 -2.78 -4.82
N LEU A 92 0.18 -2.45 -4.96
CA LEU A 92 -0.38 -1.17 -4.51
C LEU A 92 -0.84 -1.27 -3.06
N ILE A 93 -0.24 -0.47 -2.18
CA ILE A 93 -0.68 -0.32 -0.79
C ILE A 93 -1.52 0.95 -0.69
N THR A 94 -2.81 0.82 -0.42
CA THR A 94 -3.75 1.94 -0.45
C THR A 94 -4.72 1.93 0.72
N SER A 95 -5.17 3.13 1.09
CA SER A 95 -6.32 3.31 1.97
C SER A 95 -7.66 3.12 1.27
N ALA A 96 -7.66 2.93 -0.06
CA ALA A 96 -8.82 2.88 -0.94
C ALA A 96 -9.61 4.20 -1.08
N VAL A 97 -9.27 5.24 -0.33
CA VAL A 97 -10.02 6.52 -0.39
C VAL A 97 -9.61 7.35 -1.60
N GLY A 98 -8.35 7.24 -2.03
CA GLY A 98 -7.82 7.95 -3.20
C GLY A 98 -7.97 7.20 -4.54
N VAL A 99 -8.39 5.93 -4.52
CA VAL A 99 -8.47 5.07 -5.72
C VAL A 99 -9.93 4.79 -6.08
N THR A 100 -10.34 5.17 -7.29
CA THR A 100 -11.67 4.85 -7.83
C THR A 100 -11.63 3.51 -8.58
N ASN A 101 -12.80 2.89 -8.81
CA ASN A 101 -12.89 1.68 -9.63
C ASN A 101 -12.32 1.91 -11.06
N LYS A 102 -12.53 3.10 -11.63
CA LYS A 102 -11.94 3.48 -12.93
C LYS A 102 -10.41 3.53 -12.85
N THR A 103 -9.86 4.12 -11.80
CA THR A 103 -8.41 4.17 -11.57
C THR A 103 -7.86 2.76 -11.38
N LEU A 104 -8.53 1.91 -10.61
CA LEU A 104 -8.11 0.53 -10.39
C LEU A 104 -8.10 -0.29 -11.71
N SER A 105 -9.11 -0.14 -12.55
CA SER A 105 -9.12 -0.78 -13.88
C SER A 105 -7.95 -0.32 -14.73
N ALA A 106 -7.65 0.97 -14.76
CA ALA A 106 -6.49 1.50 -15.49
C ALA A 106 -5.15 0.99 -14.92
N LEU A 107 -5.04 0.82 -13.60
CA LEU A 107 -3.87 0.21 -12.96
C LEU A 107 -3.73 -1.28 -13.33
N ALA A 108 -4.82 -2.03 -13.38
CA ALA A 108 -4.83 -3.41 -13.83
C ALA A 108 -4.37 -3.53 -15.29
N ASP A 109 -4.87 -2.66 -16.18
CA ASP A 109 -4.45 -2.58 -17.59
C ASP A 109 -2.97 -2.21 -17.73
N ALA A 110 -2.45 -1.37 -16.81
CA ALA A 110 -1.03 -1.01 -16.74
C ALA A 110 -0.14 -2.13 -16.16
N GLY A 111 -0.74 -3.24 -15.70
CA GLY A 111 -0.03 -4.41 -15.20
C GLY A 111 0.20 -4.43 -13.70
N LEU A 112 -0.70 -3.81 -12.91
CA LEU A 112 -0.70 -3.99 -11.46
C LEU A 112 -1.00 -5.46 -11.10
N ASP A 113 -0.12 -6.07 -10.31
CA ASP A 113 -0.22 -7.49 -9.96
C ASP A 113 -1.02 -7.75 -8.68
N HIS A 114 -1.02 -6.81 -7.72
CA HIS A 114 -1.55 -7.03 -6.38
C HIS A 114 -2.07 -5.74 -5.75
N VAL A 115 -3.10 -5.85 -4.92
CA VAL A 115 -3.62 -4.73 -4.11
C VAL A 115 -3.64 -5.11 -2.63
N GLN A 116 -3.10 -4.23 -1.80
CA GLN A 116 -3.20 -4.29 -0.36
C GLN A 116 -4.03 -3.13 0.14
N ILE A 117 -5.15 -3.43 0.83
CA ILE A 117 -6.04 -2.42 1.39
C ILE A 117 -5.86 -2.36 2.91
N SER A 118 -5.62 -1.16 3.43
CA SER A 118 -5.54 -0.91 4.86
C SER A 118 -6.94 -0.79 5.47
N ILE A 119 -7.27 -1.65 6.44
CA ILE A 119 -8.53 -1.63 7.20
C ILE A 119 -8.24 -1.20 8.63
N GLN A 120 -8.99 -0.25 9.16
CA GLN A 120 -8.78 0.28 10.50
C GLN A 120 -9.54 -0.51 11.58
N ASP A 121 -10.73 -1.02 11.24
CA ASP A 121 -11.57 -1.77 12.15
C ASP A 121 -12.63 -2.58 11.38
N SER A 122 -13.23 -3.57 12.04
CA SER A 122 -14.38 -4.33 11.55
C SER A 122 -15.71 -3.58 11.71
N ASP A 123 -15.81 -2.70 12.70
CA ASP A 123 -16.95 -1.80 12.87
C ASP A 123 -16.81 -0.52 12.02
N ALA A 124 -17.84 -0.20 11.23
CA ALA A 124 -17.79 0.89 10.27
C ALA A 124 -17.56 2.26 10.91
N LYS A 125 -18.23 2.54 12.04
CA LYS A 125 -18.10 3.84 12.72
C LYS A 125 -16.72 3.97 13.37
N SER A 126 -16.24 2.92 13.99
CA SER A 126 -14.90 2.88 14.57
C SER A 126 -13.84 3.00 13.49
N ALA A 127 -13.99 2.31 12.35
CA ALA A 127 -13.07 2.39 11.23
C ALA A 127 -12.96 3.81 10.65
N ASP A 128 -14.10 4.47 10.43
CA ASP A 128 -14.15 5.85 9.92
C ASP A 128 -13.55 6.83 10.95
N HIS A 129 -13.85 6.64 12.25
CA HIS A 129 -13.27 7.45 13.32
C HIS A 129 -11.74 7.30 13.38
N ILE A 130 -11.22 6.07 13.34
CA ILE A 130 -9.77 5.80 13.34
C ILE A 130 -9.11 6.34 12.06
N ALA A 131 -9.79 6.24 10.93
CA ALA A 131 -9.31 6.79 9.65
C ALA A 131 -9.30 8.32 9.64
N GLY A 132 -10.09 8.98 10.50
CA GLY A 132 -10.34 10.42 10.43
C GLY A 132 -11.06 10.84 9.15
N TYR A 133 -11.87 9.92 8.57
CA TYR A 133 -12.55 10.16 7.29
C TYR A 133 -13.88 9.40 7.25
N GLU A 134 -14.99 10.16 7.21
CA GLU A 134 -16.33 9.60 7.11
C GLU A 134 -16.56 8.91 5.76
N GLY A 135 -17.07 7.67 5.78
CA GLY A 135 -17.29 6.85 4.60
C GLY A 135 -16.05 6.13 4.07
N ALA A 136 -14.91 6.19 4.77
CA ALA A 136 -13.72 5.42 4.41
C ALA A 136 -14.00 3.91 4.36
N TYR A 137 -14.74 3.39 5.35
CA TYR A 137 -15.12 1.99 5.43
C TYR A 137 -15.85 1.52 4.18
N ALA A 138 -16.87 2.26 3.73
CA ALA A 138 -17.64 1.91 2.54
C ALA A 138 -16.79 1.94 1.26
N LYS A 139 -15.89 2.93 1.13
CA LYS A 139 -14.94 3.02 0.00
C LYS A 139 -14.00 1.81 -0.06
N LYS A 140 -13.50 1.34 1.07
CA LYS A 140 -12.62 0.16 1.17
C LYS A 140 -13.35 -1.11 0.71
N HIS A 141 -14.60 -1.29 1.14
CA HIS A 141 -15.44 -2.40 0.70
C HIS A 141 -15.71 -2.36 -0.81
N SER A 142 -16.02 -1.19 -1.34
CA SER A 142 -16.25 -1.01 -2.77
C SER A 142 -14.99 -1.34 -3.59
N LEU A 143 -13.82 -0.86 -3.15
CA LEU A 143 -12.57 -1.14 -3.85
C LEU A 143 -12.18 -2.62 -3.74
N ALA A 144 -12.34 -3.24 -2.57
CA ALA A 144 -12.09 -4.67 -2.38
C ALA A 144 -12.94 -5.54 -3.33
N ALA A 145 -14.24 -5.23 -3.44
CA ALA A 145 -15.12 -5.91 -4.37
C ALA A 145 -14.65 -5.77 -5.83
N GLU A 146 -14.14 -4.60 -6.21
CA GLU A 146 -13.62 -4.37 -7.55
C GLU A 146 -12.29 -5.12 -7.79
N VAL A 147 -11.38 -5.19 -6.80
CA VAL A 147 -10.15 -6.00 -6.86
C VAL A 147 -10.50 -7.46 -7.15
N VAL A 148 -11.47 -8.01 -6.41
CA VAL A 148 -11.93 -9.40 -6.58
C VAL A 148 -12.58 -9.60 -7.97
N ARG A 149 -13.41 -8.64 -8.41
CA ARG A 149 -14.03 -8.67 -9.75
C ARG A 149 -12.99 -8.72 -10.86
N LEU A 150 -11.90 -7.99 -10.72
CA LEU A 150 -10.75 -7.96 -11.63
C LEU A 150 -9.85 -9.19 -11.50
N LYS A 151 -10.17 -10.13 -10.59
CA LYS A 151 -9.38 -11.34 -10.30
C LYS A 151 -7.94 -11.05 -9.87
N MET A 152 -7.71 -9.90 -9.26
CA MET A 152 -6.41 -9.57 -8.68
C MET A 152 -6.30 -10.10 -7.25
N PRO A 153 -5.12 -10.54 -6.81
CA PRO A 153 -4.89 -10.87 -5.42
C PRO A 153 -5.16 -9.67 -4.51
N LEU A 154 -5.90 -9.91 -3.41
CA LEU A 154 -6.20 -8.92 -2.39
C LEU A 154 -5.52 -9.32 -1.07
N THR A 155 -4.74 -8.41 -0.49
CA THR A 155 -4.32 -8.46 0.90
C THR A 155 -5.09 -7.43 1.70
N VAL A 156 -5.60 -7.82 2.87
CA VAL A 156 -6.10 -6.90 3.89
C VAL A 156 -5.02 -6.73 4.93
N ASN A 157 -4.62 -5.49 5.19
CA ASN A 157 -3.71 -5.13 6.28
C ASN A 157 -4.48 -4.41 7.37
N ALA A 158 -4.29 -4.82 8.62
CA ALA A 158 -4.88 -4.18 9.79
C ALA A 158 -3.81 -3.88 10.85
N VAL A 159 -3.67 -2.61 11.20
CA VAL A 159 -2.82 -2.18 12.32
C VAL A 159 -3.61 -2.34 13.61
N ILE A 160 -3.11 -3.18 14.51
CA ILE A 160 -3.75 -3.45 15.79
C ILE A 160 -3.23 -2.48 16.85
N HIS A 161 -4.17 -1.86 17.53
CA HIS A 161 -3.94 -0.90 18.60
C HIS A 161 -5.11 -0.95 19.62
N ARG A 162 -5.05 -0.12 20.65
CA ARG A 162 -5.97 -0.15 21.78
C ARG A 162 -7.46 -0.08 21.39
N ALA A 163 -7.80 0.61 20.29
CA ALA A 163 -9.20 0.82 19.89
C ALA A 163 -9.81 -0.36 19.14
N ASN A 164 -9.00 -1.29 18.60
CA ASN A 164 -9.50 -2.41 17.77
C ASN A 164 -9.00 -3.80 18.21
N ILE A 165 -8.15 -3.88 19.24
CA ILE A 165 -7.53 -5.14 19.67
C ILE A 165 -8.57 -6.21 20.05
N GLU A 166 -9.71 -5.82 20.61
CA GLU A 166 -10.79 -6.75 20.99
C GLU A 166 -11.53 -7.33 19.77
N ARG A 167 -11.30 -6.75 18.58
CA ARG A 167 -11.99 -7.12 17.33
C ARG A 167 -11.09 -7.79 16.29
N ILE A 168 -9.97 -8.40 16.72
CA ILE A 168 -9.05 -9.09 15.80
C ILE A 168 -9.77 -10.22 15.04
N SER A 169 -10.59 -10.99 15.72
CA SER A 169 -11.34 -12.10 15.11
C SER A 169 -12.32 -11.61 14.05
N GLU A 170 -13.01 -10.49 14.32
CA GLU A 170 -13.92 -9.87 13.37
C GLU A 170 -13.16 -9.27 12.18
N LEU A 171 -11.96 -8.69 12.39
CA LEU A 171 -11.11 -8.19 11.32
C LEU A 171 -10.66 -9.32 10.38
N VAL A 172 -10.29 -10.48 10.92
CA VAL A 172 -9.96 -11.65 10.11
C VAL A 172 -11.17 -12.14 9.33
N ASN A 173 -12.34 -12.22 9.97
CA ASN A 173 -13.58 -12.60 9.29
C ASN A 173 -13.98 -11.58 8.21
N LEU A 174 -13.82 -10.29 8.48
CA LEU A 174 -14.05 -9.24 7.49
C LEU A 174 -13.16 -9.42 6.25
N ALA A 175 -11.89 -9.72 6.44
CA ALA A 175 -10.98 -9.96 5.33
C ALA A 175 -11.43 -11.17 4.47
N LEU A 176 -11.93 -12.24 5.09
CA LEU A 176 -12.51 -13.39 4.36
C LEU A 176 -13.75 -12.97 3.57
N VAL A 177 -14.65 -12.18 4.17
CA VAL A 177 -15.86 -11.65 3.50
C VAL A 177 -15.50 -10.75 2.32
N LEU A 178 -14.44 -9.97 2.44
CA LEU A 178 -13.92 -9.12 1.36
C LEU A 178 -13.24 -9.91 0.23
N GLY A 179 -13.06 -11.22 0.39
CA GLY A 179 -12.40 -12.08 -0.60
C GLY A 179 -10.88 -11.94 -0.59
N ALA A 180 -10.29 -11.50 0.50
CA ALA A 180 -8.85 -11.41 0.63
C ALA A 180 -8.19 -12.80 0.62
N SER A 181 -7.12 -12.93 -0.16
CA SER A 181 -6.28 -14.12 -0.19
C SER A 181 -5.24 -14.14 0.93
N ARG A 182 -5.00 -12.98 1.57
CA ARG A 182 -4.03 -12.79 2.64
C ARG A 182 -4.50 -11.73 3.63
N VAL A 183 -4.20 -11.95 4.90
CA VAL A 183 -4.37 -10.97 5.98
C VAL A 183 -3.03 -10.68 6.61
N GLU A 184 -2.70 -9.41 6.78
CA GLU A 184 -1.53 -8.93 7.51
C GLU A 184 -2.01 -8.20 8.76
N ILE A 185 -1.52 -8.64 9.90
CA ILE A 185 -1.81 -8.05 11.20
C ILE A 185 -0.54 -7.37 11.69
N ASP A 186 -0.52 -6.06 11.66
CA ASP A 186 0.59 -5.26 12.14
C ASP A 186 0.34 -4.77 13.56
N ARG A 187 1.39 -4.71 14.34
CA ARG A 187 1.38 -4.07 15.65
C ARG A 187 2.11 -2.73 15.59
N LYS A 188 1.43 -1.66 15.98
CA LYS A 188 2.08 -0.38 16.23
C LYS A 188 2.00 -0.03 17.70
N SER A 189 3.16 0.23 18.32
CA SER A 189 3.19 0.85 19.64
C SER A 189 2.73 2.30 19.45
N VAL A 190 1.51 2.59 19.81
CA VAL A 190 1.05 3.98 19.96
C VAL A 190 1.58 4.43 21.30
N VAL A 191 2.51 5.36 21.29
CA VAL A 191 3.01 6.04 22.50
C VAL A 191 1.92 6.92 23.07
#